data_434bc0c6cedc555076e6344219e72375
#
_entry.id   434bc0c6cedc555076e6344219e72375
#
_cell.length_a   1.000
_cell.length_b   1.000
_cell.length_c   1.000
_cell.angle_alpha   90.00
_cell.angle_beta   90.00
_cell.angle_gamma   90.00
#
_symmetry.space_group_name_H-M   'P 1'
#
loop_
_entity.id
_entity.type
_entity.pdbx_description
1 polymer ?
#
loop_
_entity_poly.entity_id
_entity_poly.type
_entity_poly.pdbx_seq_one_letter_code
_entity_poly.pdbx_strand_id
1 'polypeptide(L)'
;MLKYLIIQLDDTSTSYCHYENKKKERRLIALDDLKAGIRFAMKENLMIQFVYPDDELPQEYKDAIHSIDHSDIVSALCEDATLREKADVIVFNGWTGMETHGFRDEEVCVLRTTKAELWDKHQALKSVLATVKRLNMVITDVETFTEQDFEHYRNMLQTLSAEVERLYAEGKSPQLNLLTDRMMLDKMNNCNAGWENITLAPDGRFYVCPAFYLAGDDEDYGLGEAKYSIGDLRSGLDIKNPQLYRLDHAPLCRKCDAYQCKRCVWLNRKTTYEVNTPSHEQCVVAHLERNASRELLNHIRKHCTFLPQREEIKEINYLDPFEVRKEW
;
A
#
# COMPACT_ATOMS: atom_id res chain seq x y z
N MET A 1 -8.99 -15.21 -8.71
CA MET A 1 -9.13 -16.17 -7.59
C MET A 1 -8.52 -15.51 -6.38
N LEU A 2 -9.24 -15.46 -5.26
CA LEU A 2 -8.76 -14.88 -4.00
C LEU A 2 -7.51 -15.64 -3.53
N LYS A 3 -6.59 -14.92 -2.89
CA LYS A 3 -5.32 -15.43 -2.33
C LYS A 3 -5.13 -14.99 -0.88
N TYR A 4 -5.67 -13.82 -0.52
CA TYR A 4 -5.44 -13.20 0.79
C TYR A 4 -6.75 -12.77 1.43
N LEU A 5 -6.85 -13.01 2.72
CA LEU A 5 -7.84 -12.38 3.60
C LEU A 5 -7.12 -11.42 4.55
N ILE A 6 -7.46 -10.14 4.46
CA ILE A 6 -7.03 -9.13 5.43
C ILE A 6 -8.08 -9.10 6.54
N ILE A 7 -7.69 -9.25 7.79
CA ILE A 7 -8.59 -9.15 8.94
C ILE A 7 -8.22 -7.90 9.73
N GLN A 8 -9.13 -6.93 9.76
CA GLN A 8 -9.03 -5.79 10.65
C GLN A 8 -9.56 -6.18 12.02
N LEU A 9 -8.69 -6.12 13.02
CA LEU A 9 -9.03 -6.59 14.36
C LEU A 9 -9.91 -5.58 15.13
N ASP A 10 -9.75 -4.28 14.82
CA ASP A 10 -10.44 -3.20 15.53
C ASP A 10 -10.71 -2.02 14.60
N ASP A 11 -11.72 -1.18 14.92
CA ASP A 11 -12.00 0.06 14.20
C ASP A 11 -10.82 1.06 14.27
N THR A 12 -9.92 0.91 15.25
CA THR A 12 -8.69 1.71 15.41
C THR A 12 -7.46 1.06 14.76
N SER A 13 -7.62 -0.10 14.08
CA SER A 13 -6.52 -0.76 13.37
C SER A 13 -5.79 0.20 12.44
N THR A 14 -4.46 0.07 12.40
CA THR A 14 -3.58 1.01 11.70
C THR A 14 -3.90 1.12 10.21
N SER A 15 -3.91 2.34 9.69
CA SER A 15 -4.00 2.58 8.24
C SER A 15 -2.62 2.41 7.59
N TYR A 16 -2.54 1.61 6.52
CA TYR A 16 -1.26 1.32 5.85
C TYR A 16 -1.24 1.63 4.33
N CYS A 17 -2.31 2.27 3.84
CA CYS A 17 -2.47 2.70 2.43
C CYS A 17 -2.92 4.17 2.35
N HIS A 18 -3.52 4.58 1.21
CA HIS A 18 -3.93 5.97 0.92
C HIS A 18 -5.18 6.45 1.68
N TYR A 19 -5.75 5.66 2.56
CA TYR A 19 -6.96 6.03 3.30
C TYR A 19 -6.62 6.55 4.69
N GLU A 20 -7.50 7.41 5.21
CA GLU A 20 -7.53 7.79 6.61
C GLU A 20 -8.67 7.07 7.31
N ASN A 21 -8.44 6.68 8.55
CA ASN A 21 -9.49 6.11 9.38
C ASN A 21 -10.41 7.23 9.87
N LYS A 22 -11.68 7.17 9.49
CA LYS A 22 -12.72 8.14 9.89
C LYS A 22 -13.64 7.62 10.99
N LYS A 23 -13.44 6.39 11.47
CA LYS A 23 -14.25 5.83 12.54
C LYS A 23 -14.04 6.60 13.83
N LYS A 24 -15.15 6.96 14.50
CA LYS A 24 -15.15 7.71 15.77
C LYS A 24 -15.28 6.80 16.98
N GLU A 25 -15.92 5.65 16.80
CA GLU A 25 -16.14 4.66 17.83
C GLU A 25 -15.17 3.50 17.64
N ARG A 26 -14.79 2.88 18.76
CA ARG A 26 -13.95 1.70 18.75
C ARG A 26 -14.82 0.46 18.80
N ARG A 27 -14.63 -0.45 17.86
CA ARG A 27 -15.25 -1.78 17.83
C ARG A 27 -14.15 -2.81 17.61
N LEU A 28 -13.89 -3.64 18.60
CA LEU A 28 -13.08 -4.84 18.43
C LEU A 28 -13.94 -5.89 17.69
N ILE A 29 -13.38 -6.59 16.73
CA ILE A 29 -14.08 -7.70 16.04
C ILE A 29 -14.56 -8.72 17.07
N ALA A 30 -15.79 -9.22 16.95
CA ALA A 30 -16.25 -10.26 17.85
C ALA A 30 -15.36 -11.52 17.73
N LEU A 31 -15.01 -12.14 18.84
CA LEU A 31 -14.10 -13.31 18.84
C LEU A 31 -14.64 -14.46 17.96
N ASP A 32 -15.96 -14.64 17.94
CA ASP A 32 -16.61 -15.65 17.10
C ASP A 32 -16.49 -15.32 15.61
N ASP A 33 -16.56 -14.03 15.24
CA ASP A 33 -16.35 -13.55 13.87
C ASP A 33 -14.88 -13.67 13.45
N LEU A 34 -13.93 -13.38 14.34
CA LEU A 34 -12.50 -13.62 14.12
C LEU A 34 -12.25 -15.12 13.82
N LYS A 35 -12.74 -15.99 14.69
CA LYS A 35 -12.62 -17.45 14.50
C LYS A 35 -13.34 -17.94 13.23
N ALA A 36 -14.47 -17.33 12.87
CA ALA A 36 -15.18 -17.65 11.64
C ALA A 36 -14.41 -17.15 10.40
N GLY A 37 -13.78 -15.98 10.47
CA GLY A 37 -12.91 -15.45 9.41
C GLY A 37 -11.68 -16.32 9.18
N ILE A 38 -11.03 -16.80 10.25
CA ILE A 38 -9.92 -17.76 10.17
C ILE A 38 -10.39 -19.06 9.49
N ARG A 39 -11.54 -19.64 9.93
CA ARG A 39 -12.09 -20.84 9.29
C ARG A 39 -12.44 -20.62 7.81
N PHE A 40 -12.97 -19.44 7.47
CA PHE A 40 -13.24 -19.08 6.08
C PHE A 40 -11.96 -19.07 5.25
N ALA A 41 -10.90 -18.42 5.74
CA ALA A 41 -9.62 -18.39 5.05
C ALA A 41 -9.02 -19.78 4.86
N MET A 42 -9.07 -20.63 5.89
CA MET A 42 -8.61 -22.02 5.80
C MET A 42 -9.39 -22.81 4.74
N LYS A 43 -10.72 -22.69 4.72
CA LYS A 43 -11.60 -23.37 3.76
C LYS A 43 -11.32 -22.95 2.33
N GLU A 44 -11.09 -21.66 2.11
CA GLU A 44 -10.83 -21.06 0.78
C GLU A 44 -9.34 -21.09 0.40
N ASN A 45 -8.47 -21.64 1.26
CA ASN A 45 -7.01 -21.69 1.11
C ASN A 45 -6.40 -20.29 0.88
N LEU A 46 -6.75 -19.34 1.75
CA LEU A 46 -6.27 -17.97 1.71
C LEU A 46 -5.16 -17.76 2.75
N MET A 47 -4.15 -16.98 2.40
CA MET A 47 -3.19 -16.42 3.37
C MET A 47 -3.88 -15.31 4.17
N ILE A 48 -3.60 -15.26 5.47
CA ILE A 48 -4.20 -14.27 6.37
C ILE A 48 -3.19 -13.17 6.69
N GLN A 49 -3.67 -11.93 6.69
CA GLN A 49 -2.95 -10.77 7.19
C GLN A 49 -3.79 -10.10 8.27
N PHE A 50 -3.26 -9.99 9.47
CA PHE A 50 -3.92 -9.26 10.56
C PHE A 50 -3.44 -7.81 10.61
N VAL A 51 -4.38 -6.89 10.78
CA VAL A 51 -4.10 -5.47 10.97
C VAL A 51 -4.49 -5.10 12.40
N TYR A 52 -3.50 -4.74 13.18
CA TYR A 52 -3.65 -4.53 14.62
C TYR A 52 -4.02 -3.10 14.98
N PRO A 53 -4.75 -2.91 16.08
CA PRO A 53 -4.86 -1.63 16.78
C PRO A 53 -3.55 -1.29 17.51
N ASP A 54 -3.46 -0.06 18.03
CA ASP A 54 -2.34 0.34 18.89
C ASP A 54 -2.41 -0.30 20.27
N ASP A 55 -3.62 -0.49 20.81
CA ASP A 55 -3.87 -1.11 22.11
C ASP A 55 -3.64 -2.63 22.08
N GLU A 56 -3.27 -3.17 23.23
CA GLU A 56 -3.06 -4.60 23.40
C GLU A 56 -4.36 -5.41 23.27
N LEU A 57 -4.30 -6.55 22.58
CA LEU A 57 -5.42 -7.47 22.42
C LEU A 57 -5.61 -8.38 23.65
N PRO A 58 -6.86 -8.80 23.94
CA PRO A 58 -7.12 -9.84 24.94
C PRO A 58 -6.43 -11.16 24.56
N GLN A 59 -6.03 -11.95 25.58
CA GLN A 59 -5.27 -13.19 25.37
C GLN A 59 -5.98 -14.19 24.43
N GLU A 60 -7.30 -14.32 24.56
CA GLU A 60 -8.09 -15.22 23.70
C GLU A 60 -8.05 -14.86 22.21
N TYR A 61 -7.81 -13.58 21.85
CA TYR A 61 -7.57 -13.15 20.48
C TYR A 61 -6.17 -13.53 20.03
N LYS A 62 -5.17 -13.29 20.88
CA LYS A 62 -3.79 -13.69 20.61
C LYS A 62 -3.70 -15.20 20.37
N ASP A 63 -4.36 -16.00 21.20
CA ASP A 63 -4.42 -17.46 21.06
C ASP A 63 -5.07 -17.90 19.73
N ALA A 64 -6.16 -17.24 19.33
CA ALA A 64 -6.83 -17.52 18.06
C ALA A 64 -5.94 -17.15 16.86
N ILE A 65 -5.27 -16.01 16.89
CA ILE A 65 -4.36 -15.54 15.83
C ILE A 65 -3.16 -16.49 15.70
N HIS A 66 -2.50 -16.82 16.81
CA HIS A 66 -1.33 -17.69 16.82
C HIS A 66 -1.64 -19.17 16.45
N SER A 67 -2.92 -19.52 16.31
CA SER A 67 -3.31 -20.89 15.90
C SER A 67 -3.13 -21.17 14.42
N ILE A 68 -2.79 -20.17 13.61
CA ILE A 68 -2.67 -20.29 12.15
C ILE A 68 -1.46 -19.49 11.65
N ASP A 69 -0.92 -19.90 10.50
CA ASP A 69 0.09 -19.14 9.77
C ASP A 69 -0.49 -17.83 9.23
N HIS A 70 0.17 -16.70 9.51
CA HIS A 70 -0.32 -15.36 9.18
C HIS A 70 0.82 -14.37 9.02
N SER A 71 0.49 -13.16 8.58
CA SER A 71 1.36 -11.99 8.59
C SER A 71 0.75 -10.87 9.42
N ASP A 72 1.62 -10.12 10.13
CA ASP A 72 1.23 -9.06 11.03
C ASP A 72 1.57 -7.68 10.48
N ILE A 73 0.56 -6.80 10.42
CA ILE A 73 0.70 -5.39 10.08
C ILE A 73 0.41 -4.57 11.34
N VAL A 74 1.45 -3.94 11.87
CA VAL A 74 1.43 -3.33 13.21
C VAL A 74 1.89 -1.87 13.11
N SER A 75 1.27 -1.00 13.90
CA SER A 75 1.71 0.38 14.06
C SER A 75 3.03 0.45 14.85
N ALA A 76 3.89 1.39 14.49
CA ALA A 76 5.08 1.71 15.29
C ALA A 76 4.73 2.20 16.72
N LEU A 77 3.48 2.62 16.94
CA LEU A 77 2.96 3.07 18.24
C LEU A 77 2.24 1.98 19.03
N CYS A 78 2.11 0.75 18.48
CA CYS A 78 1.45 -0.36 19.17
C CYS A 78 2.07 -0.60 20.56
N GLU A 79 1.23 -0.76 21.58
CA GLU A 79 1.66 -0.96 22.97
C GLU A 79 2.34 -2.31 23.22
N ASP A 80 1.95 -3.34 22.47
CA ASP A 80 2.57 -4.68 22.56
C ASP A 80 3.96 -4.69 21.90
N ALA A 81 5.01 -4.48 22.73
CA ALA A 81 6.39 -4.44 22.27
C ALA A 81 6.84 -5.77 21.63
N THR A 82 6.35 -6.90 22.12
CA THR A 82 6.70 -8.24 21.60
C THR A 82 6.13 -8.43 20.20
N LEU A 83 4.90 -7.98 19.99
CA LEU A 83 4.26 -7.99 18.67
C LEU A 83 5.01 -7.08 17.69
N ARG A 84 5.35 -5.84 18.10
CA ARG A 84 6.14 -4.92 17.27
C ARG A 84 7.48 -5.50 16.82
N GLU A 85 8.19 -6.18 17.73
CA GLU A 85 9.48 -6.79 17.40
C GLU A 85 9.38 -7.93 16.38
N LYS A 86 8.27 -8.62 16.33
CA LYS A 86 8.05 -9.81 15.48
C LYS A 86 7.22 -9.51 14.23
N ALA A 87 6.63 -8.33 14.14
CA ALA A 87 5.74 -7.97 13.04
C ALA A 87 6.43 -8.05 11.67
N ASP A 88 5.71 -8.55 10.68
CA ASP A 88 6.18 -8.59 9.30
C ASP A 88 6.25 -7.19 8.67
N VAL A 89 5.37 -6.29 9.10
CA VAL A 89 5.30 -4.92 8.59
C VAL A 89 5.05 -3.94 9.73
N ILE A 90 5.95 -2.96 9.88
CA ILE A 90 5.78 -1.83 10.81
C ILE A 90 5.27 -0.61 10.04
N VAL A 91 4.20 0.00 10.54
CA VAL A 91 3.55 1.15 9.91
C VAL A 91 3.78 2.42 10.73
N PHE A 92 4.33 3.43 10.08
CA PHE A 92 4.44 4.79 10.58
C PHE A 92 3.34 5.66 9.95
N ASN A 93 2.41 6.14 10.76
CA ASN A 93 1.40 7.10 10.35
C ASN A 93 1.93 8.52 10.60
N GLY A 94 2.58 9.09 9.59
CA GLY A 94 3.39 10.30 9.70
C GLY A 94 4.79 10.01 10.25
N TRP A 95 5.52 11.07 10.54
CA TRP A 95 6.94 11.01 10.95
C TRP A 95 7.14 10.78 12.44
N THR A 96 6.07 10.89 13.23
CA THR A 96 6.11 10.62 14.67
C THR A 96 6.54 9.17 14.91
N GLY A 97 7.52 8.99 15.76
CA GLY A 97 8.07 7.67 16.08
C GLY A 97 9.20 7.21 15.16
N MET A 98 9.33 7.71 13.92
CA MET A 98 10.46 7.35 13.05
C MET A 98 11.81 7.77 13.61
N GLU A 99 11.89 8.95 14.24
CA GLU A 99 13.15 9.49 14.79
C GLU A 99 13.66 8.69 16.00
N THR A 100 12.78 8.02 16.70
CA THR A 100 13.07 7.23 17.91
C THR A 100 13.05 5.73 17.69
N HIS A 101 12.61 5.28 16.52
CA HIS A 101 12.53 3.86 16.20
C HIS A 101 13.92 3.28 15.94
N GLY A 102 14.25 2.19 16.62
CA GLY A 102 15.48 1.44 16.40
C GLY A 102 15.35 0.51 15.19
N PHE A 103 15.54 1.03 13.99
CA PHE A 103 15.42 0.24 12.75
C PHE A 103 16.36 -0.96 12.73
N ARG A 104 15.89 -2.06 12.12
CA ARG A 104 16.62 -3.34 11.99
C ARG A 104 16.85 -3.67 10.51
N ASP A 105 17.93 -4.38 10.21
CA ASP A 105 18.37 -4.69 8.85
C ASP A 105 17.32 -5.44 8.00
N GLU A 106 16.55 -6.33 8.61
CA GLU A 106 15.53 -7.14 7.89
C GLU A 106 14.13 -6.53 7.96
N GLU A 107 13.98 -5.32 8.49
CA GLU A 107 12.69 -4.72 8.74
C GLU A 107 12.00 -4.24 7.45
N VAL A 108 10.71 -4.48 7.37
CA VAL A 108 9.83 -3.95 6.32
C VAL A 108 8.94 -2.88 6.91
N CYS A 109 9.10 -1.64 6.43
CA CYS A 109 8.39 -0.48 6.93
C CYS A 109 7.42 0.08 5.90
N VAL A 110 6.33 0.64 6.39
CA VAL A 110 5.43 1.53 5.64
C VAL A 110 5.47 2.90 6.29
N LEU A 111 5.82 3.94 5.54
CA LEU A 111 5.67 5.33 5.94
C LEU A 111 4.51 5.94 5.18
N ARG A 112 3.47 6.36 5.91
CA ARG A 112 2.39 7.19 5.38
C ARG A 112 2.70 8.65 5.72
N THR A 113 2.71 9.50 4.70
CA THR A 113 3.09 10.91 4.86
C THR A 113 2.28 11.79 3.91
N THR A 114 2.09 13.05 4.27
CA THR A 114 1.61 14.07 3.35
C THR A 114 2.73 14.59 2.46
N LYS A 115 2.39 15.21 1.33
CA LYS A 115 3.39 15.85 0.46
C LYS A 115 4.18 16.93 1.21
N ALA A 116 3.51 17.72 2.05
CA ALA A 116 4.15 18.80 2.80
C ALA A 116 5.23 18.27 3.77
N GLU A 117 4.91 17.24 4.55
CA GLU A 117 5.87 16.59 5.43
C GLU A 117 7.01 15.93 4.64
N LEU A 118 6.69 15.34 3.49
CA LEU A 118 7.68 14.70 2.64
C LEU A 118 8.68 15.72 2.07
N TRP A 119 8.22 16.89 1.64
CA TRP A 119 9.13 17.98 1.17
C TRP A 119 10.08 18.43 2.26
N ASP A 120 9.59 18.54 3.49
CA ASP A 120 10.38 18.99 4.64
C ASP A 120 11.37 17.92 5.13
N LYS A 121 10.97 16.64 5.19
CA LYS A 121 11.67 15.60 5.95
C LYS A 121 12.35 14.51 5.12
N HIS A 122 12.24 14.52 3.78
CA HIS A 122 12.77 13.42 2.94
C HIS A 122 14.26 13.12 3.13
N GLN A 123 15.06 14.10 3.59
CA GLN A 123 16.48 13.88 3.86
C GLN A 123 16.72 12.85 4.99
N ALA A 124 15.79 12.75 5.96
CA ALA A 124 15.87 11.77 7.04
C ALA A 124 15.72 10.32 6.52
N LEU A 125 15.12 10.12 5.36
CA LEU A 125 14.99 8.79 4.74
C LEU A 125 16.32 8.14 4.39
N LYS A 126 17.39 8.92 4.22
CA LYS A 126 18.72 8.39 3.90
C LYS A 126 19.25 7.45 4.97
N SER A 127 19.08 7.81 6.24
CA SER A 127 19.50 6.95 7.36
C SER A 127 18.62 5.71 7.48
N VAL A 128 17.32 5.83 7.22
CA VAL A 128 16.38 4.70 7.22
C VAL A 128 16.75 3.70 6.12
N LEU A 129 16.93 4.18 4.89
CA LEU A 129 17.31 3.34 3.74
C LEU A 129 18.66 2.64 3.90
N ALA A 130 19.59 3.23 4.67
CA ALA A 130 20.86 2.59 4.97
C ALA A 130 20.74 1.37 5.91
N THR A 131 19.60 1.21 6.59
CA THR A 131 19.39 0.18 7.62
C THR A 131 18.32 -0.83 7.21
N VAL A 132 17.12 -0.37 6.82
CA VAL A 132 15.98 -1.28 6.61
C VAL A 132 16.11 -2.10 5.33
N LYS A 133 15.51 -3.28 5.31
CA LYS A 133 15.39 -4.10 4.11
C LYS A 133 14.47 -3.44 3.08
N ARG A 134 13.33 -2.93 3.52
CA ARG A 134 12.33 -2.34 2.65
C ARG A 134 11.59 -1.18 3.29
N LEU A 135 11.49 -0.08 2.57
CA LEU A 135 10.62 1.05 2.89
C LEU A 135 9.55 1.20 1.81
N ASN A 136 8.28 1.10 2.20
CA ASN A 136 7.15 1.43 1.36
C ASN A 136 6.61 2.81 1.76
N MET A 137 6.70 3.76 0.88
CA MET A 137 6.15 5.10 1.08
C MET A 137 4.76 5.20 0.49
N VAL A 138 3.85 5.83 1.21
CA VAL A 138 2.48 6.12 0.80
C VAL A 138 2.21 7.60 1.01
N ILE A 139 2.04 8.34 -0.09
CA ILE A 139 1.68 9.76 -0.05
C ILE A 139 0.16 9.83 0.06
N THR A 140 -0.35 10.31 1.20
CA THR A 140 -1.77 10.20 1.56
C THR A 140 -2.67 11.22 0.85
N ASP A 141 -2.08 12.27 0.30
CA ASP A 141 -2.74 13.39 -0.36
C ASP A 141 -2.30 13.59 -1.83
N VAL A 142 -1.92 12.50 -2.50
CA VAL A 142 -1.43 12.52 -3.88
C VAL A 142 -2.41 13.18 -4.86
N GLU A 143 -3.70 13.07 -4.61
CA GLU A 143 -4.76 13.70 -5.42
C GLU A 143 -4.79 15.22 -5.35
N THR A 144 -4.03 15.83 -4.44
CA THR A 144 -3.92 17.29 -4.28
C THR A 144 -2.66 17.86 -4.94
N PHE A 145 -1.90 17.05 -5.69
CA PHE A 145 -0.68 17.50 -6.35
C PHE A 145 -1.00 18.53 -7.43
N THR A 146 -0.17 19.58 -7.48
CA THR A 146 -0.14 20.61 -8.51
C THR A 146 1.10 20.42 -9.40
N GLU A 147 1.19 21.18 -10.49
CA GLU A 147 2.38 21.18 -11.36
C GLU A 147 3.67 21.48 -10.57
N GLN A 148 3.61 22.38 -9.59
CA GLN A 148 4.75 22.69 -8.73
C GLN A 148 5.10 21.50 -7.81
N ASP A 149 4.12 20.74 -7.32
CA ASP A 149 4.35 19.54 -6.52
C ASP A 149 5.02 18.45 -7.35
N PHE A 150 4.67 18.30 -8.63
CA PHE A 150 5.35 17.34 -9.52
C PHE A 150 6.83 17.67 -9.70
N GLU A 151 7.19 18.95 -9.82
CA GLU A 151 8.59 19.39 -9.88
C GLU A 151 9.33 19.11 -8.55
N HIS A 152 8.71 19.43 -7.42
CA HIS A 152 9.27 19.09 -6.09
C HIS A 152 9.47 17.58 -5.94
N TYR A 153 8.48 16.79 -6.37
CA TYR A 153 8.54 15.33 -6.32
C TYR A 153 9.68 14.79 -7.17
N ARG A 154 9.85 15.28 -8.39
CA ARG A 154 10.96 14.91 -9.26
C ARG A 154 12.32 15.17 -8.61
N ASN A 155 12.50 16.34 -8.02
CA ASN A 155 13.75 16.71 -7.33
C ASN A 155 14.03 15.83 -6.11
N MET A 156 12.98 15.51 -5.34
CA MET A 156 13.08 14.57 -4.22
C MET A 156 13.46 13.17 -4.69
N LEU A 157 12.83 12.65 -5.75
CA LEU A 157 13.19 11.35 -6.32
C LEU A 157 14.65 11.31 -6.77
N GLN A 158 15.18 12.38 -7.37
CA GLN A 158 16.61 12.49 -7.74
C GLN A 158 17.50 12.43 -6.50
N THR A 159 17.14 13.14 -5.42
CA THR A 159 17.88 13.13 -4.16
C THR A 159 17.93 11.73 -3.53
N LEU A 160 16.80 11.02 -3.51
CA LEU A 160 16.72 9.65 -3.00
C LEU A 160 17.41 8.65 -3.92
N SER A 161 17.33 8.86 -5.25
CA SER A 161 18.03 8.02 -6.23
C SER A 161 19.55 8.06 -6.02
N ALA A 162 20.13 9.23 -5.78
CA ALA A 162 21.56 9.36 -5.52
C ALA A 162 21.98 8.59 -4.25
N GLU A 163 21.15 8.59 -3.21
CA GLU A 163 21.43 7.82 -1.99
C GLU A 163 21.29 6.32 -2.23
N VAL A 164 20.25 5.88 -2.93
CA VAL A 164 20.06 4.46 -3.28
C VAL A 164 21.22 3.98 -4.16
N GLU A 165 21.64 4.75 -5.16
CA GLU A 165 22.81 4.44 -6.01
C GLU A 165 24.07 4.24 -5.16
N ARG A 166 24.35 5.15 -4.20
CA ARG A 166 25.48 5.05 -3.28
C ARG A 166 25.43 3.75 -2.47
N LEU A 167 24.26 3.42 -1.88
CA LEU A 167 24.07 2.20 -1.09
C LEU A 167 24.29 0.93 -1.92
N TYR A 168 23.79 0.90 -3.17
CA TYR A 168 24.02 -0.23 -4.07
C TYR A 168 25.51 -0.36 -4.47
N ALA A 169 26.21 0.75 -4.67
CA ALA A 169 27.65 0.73 -4.92
C ALA A 169 28.46 0.22 -3.71
N GLU A 170 27.96 0.41 -2.50
CA GLU A 170 28.54 -0.12 -1.25
C GLU A 170 28.14 -1.59 -0.96
N GLY A 171 27.35 -2.21 -1.85
CA GLY A 171 26.90 -3.60 -1.71
C GLY A 171 25.66 -3.77 -0.85
N LYS A 172 25.01 -2.69 -0.41
CA LYS A 172 23.68 -2.72 0.21
C LYS A 172 22.62 -2.67 -0.90
N SER A 173 21.45 -3.23 -0.66
CA SER A 173 20.38 -3.28 -1.66
C SER A 173 18.99 -2.99 -1.06
N PRO A 174 18.81 -1.82 -0.40
CA PRO A 174 17.53 -1.49 0.17
C PRO A 174 16.45 -1.40 -0.91
N GLN A 175 15.24 -1.78 -0.55
CA GLN A 175 14.08 -1.65 -1.42
C GLN A 175 13.29 -0.40 -1.03
N LEU A 176 13.08 0.50 -2.00
CA LEU A 176 12.20 1.65 -1.89
C LEU A 176 11.15 1.56 -3.00
N ASN A 177 9.87 1.42 -2.65
CA ASN A 177 8.81 1.19 -3.63
C ASN A 177 8.76 2.25 -4.73
N LEU A 178 9.07 3.52 -4.43
CA LEU A 178 9.07 4.62 -5.39
C LEU A 178 10.15 4.50 -6.47
N LEU A 179 11.25 3.82 -6.17
CA LEU A 179 12.44 3.77 -7.04
C LEU A 179 12.83 2.35 -7.46
N THR A 180 12.88 1.40 -6.51
CA THR A 180 13.45 0.08 -6.81
C THR A 180 12.42 -0.91 -7.33
N ASP A 181 11.14 -0.77 -7.01
CA ASP A 181 10.12 -1.73 -7.43
C ASP A 181 10.02 -1.83 -8.95
N ARG A 182 10.06 -0.69 -9.68
CA ARG A 182 9.99 -0.73 -11.14
C ARG A 182 11.15 -1.48 -11.78
N MET A 183 12.34 -1.40 -11.20
CA MET A 183 13.51 -2.14 -11.70
C MET A 183 13.36 -3.65 -11.51
N MET A 184 12.71 -4.06 -10.41
CA MET A 184 12.56 -5.46 -10.02
C MET A 184 11.37 -6.17 -10.69
N LEU A 185 10.35 -5.40 -11.10
CA LEU A 185 9.11 -5.94 -11.64
C LEU A 185 9.15 -6.11 -13.16
N ASP A 186 8.56 -7.18 -13.65
CA ASP A 186 8.36 -7.48 -15.08
C ASP A 186 6.90 -7.30 -15.53
N LYS A 187 6.02 -7.06 -14.58
CA LYS A 187 4.60 -6.77 -14.79
C LYS A 187 4.06 -5.89 -13.69
N MET A 188 2.91 -5.29 -13.91
CA MET A 188 2.28 -4.41 -12.94
C MET A 188 1.97 -5.13 -11.63
N ASN A 189 2.45 -4.56 -10.52
CA ASN A 189 2.24 -5.04 -9.17
C ASN A 189 1.05 -4.34 -8.51
N ASN A 190 -0.14 -4.63 -9.01
CA ASN A 190 -1.37 -4.07 -8.45
C ASN A 190 -1.60 -4.48 -7.00
N CYS A 191 -2.36 -3.66 -6.30
CA CYS A 191 -2.93 -4.04 -5.01
C CYS A 191 -3.92 -5.22 -5.12
N ASN A 192 -4.58 -5.40 -6.29
CA ASN A 192 -5.54 -6.46 -6.60
C ASN A 192 -6.70 -6.60 -5.60
N ALA A 193 -7.03 -5.52 -4.85
CA ALA A 193 -8.16 -5.50 -3.94
C ALA A 193 -9.48 -5.76 -4.68
N GLY A 194 -10.32 -6.61 -4.11
CA GLY A 194 -11.57 -7.07 -4.72
C GLY A 194 -11.40 -8.19 -5.76
N TRP A 195 -10.16 -8.59 -6.08
CA TRP A 195 -9.87 -9.69 -7.00
C TRP A 195 -9.00 -10.79 -6.37
N GLU A 196 -7.86 -10.44 -5.79
CA GLU A 196 -6.95 -11.39 -5.12
C GLU A 196 -6.97 -11.25 -3.61
N ASN A 197 -7.40 -10.12 -3.08
CA ASN A 197 -7.57 -9.90 -1.65
C ASN A 197 -8.91 -9.22 -1.33
N ILE A 198 -9.41 -9.51 -0.15
CA ILE A 198 -10.59 -8.90 0.47
C ILE A 198 -10.29 -8.65 1.95
N THR A 199 -11.13 -7.84 2.57
CA THR A 199 -11.00 -7.50 3.99
C THR A 199 -12.23 -7.96 4.77
N LEU A 200 -12.02 -8.63 5.89
CA LEU A 200 -13.01 -8.83 6.94
C LEU A 200 -12.84 -7.69 7.96
N ALA A 201 -13.89 -6.93 8.19
CA ALA A 201 -13.90 -5.79 9.10
C ALA A 201 -14.51 -6.16 10.46
N PRO A 202 -14.32 -5.31 11.50
CA PRO A 202 -14.84 -5.52 12.84
C PRO A 202 -16.36 -5.66 12.95
N ASP A 203 -17.12 -5.24 11.96
CA ASP A 203 -18.56 -5.42 11.87
C ASP A 203 -19.01 -6.82 11.37
N GLY A 204 -18.07 -7.74 11.13
CA GLY A 204 -18.32 -9.09 10.62
C GLY A 204 -18.61 -9.17 9.13
N ARG A 205 -18.40 -8.09 8.38
CA ARG A 205 -18.64 -8.01 6.94
C ARG A 205 -17.36 -7.99 6.13
N PHE A 206 -17.49 -8.42 4.87
CA PHE A 206 -16.42 -8.32 3.90
C PHE A 206 -16.46 -7.02 3.11
N TYR A 207 -15.29 -6.49 2.82
CA TYR A 207 -15.05 -5.29 2.02
C TYR A 207 -13.96 -5.55 0.97
N VAL A 208 -13.95 -4.77 -0.09
CA VAL A 208 -12.93 -4.86 -1.15
C VAL A 208 -11.52 -4.63 -0.58
N CYS A 209 -11.38 -3.61 0.28
CA CYS A 209 -10.16 -3.34 1.04
C CYS A 209 -10.52 -2.54 2.32
N PRO A 210 -9.58 -2.39 3.28
CA PRO A 210 -9.84 -1.69 4.53
C PRO A 210 -10.43 -0.29 4.37
N ALA A 211 -10.03 0.43 3.31
CA ALA A 211 -10.48 1.79 3.05
C ALA A 211 -12.01 1.91 2.91
N PHE A 212 -12.65 0.92 2.28
CA PHE A 212 -14.11 0.94 2.07
C PHE A 212 -14.90 0.78 3.37
N TYR A 213 -14.26 0.31 4.43
CA TYR A 213 -14.85 0.26 5.76
C TYR A 213 -14.44 1.46 6.62
N LEU A 214 -13.13 1.77 6.69
CA LEU A 214 -12.60 2.78 7.62
C LEU A 214 -12.76 4.23 7.14
N ALA A 215 -12.71 4.46 5.83
CA ALA A 215 -12.72 5.79 5.24
C ALA A 215 -13.99 6.10 4.44
N GLY A 216 -14.95 5.18 4.42
CA GLY A 216 -16.26 5.41 3.78
C GLY A 216 -17.03 6.50 4.49
N ASP A 217 -17.47 7.54 3.76
CA ASP A 217 -18.33 8.58 4.31
C ASP A 217 -19.77 8.06 4.43
N ASP A 218 -20.35 8.16 5.63
CA ASP A 218 -21.74 7.80 5.89
C ASP A 218 -22.73 8.73 5.17
N GLU A 219 -22.28 9.92 4.76
CA GLU A 219 -23.08 10.94 4.09
C GLU A 219 -23.37 10.64 2.61
N ASP A 220 -22.59 9.75 1.99
CA ASP A 220 -22.77 9.39 0.59
C ASP A 220 -24.06 8.57 0.40
N TYR A 221 -25.16 9.23 0.10
CA TYR A 221 -26.44 8.66 -0.34
C TYR A 221 -27.28 7.90 0.70
N GLY A 222 -27.04 8.04 1.99
CA GLY A 222 -27.92 7.48 3.04
C GLY A 222 -27.98 5.96 3.12
N LEU A 223 -26.98 5.25 2.60
CA LEU A 223 -26.94 3.78 2.57
C LEU A 223 -26.28 3.15 3.81
N GLY A 224 -25.79 3.96 4.78
CA GLY A 224 -25.20 3.50 6.02
C GLY A 224 -23.88 2.73 5.87
N GLU A 225 -23.35 2.23 6.99
CA GLU A 225 -22.06 1.51 7.06
C GLU A 225 -21.95 0.31 6.09
N ALA A 226 -23.05 -0.35 5.78
CA ALA A 226 -23.08 -1.52 4.91
C ALA A 226 -22.94 -1.22 3.41
N LYS A 227 -22.92 0.05 3.01
CA LYS A 227 -22.92 0.50 1.61
C LYS A 227 -21.85 -0.17 0.73
N TYR A 228 -20.66 -0.33 1.26
CA TYR A 228 -19.52 -0.90 0.54
C TYR A 228 -19.25 -2.35 0.88
N SER A 229 -20.12 -3.00 1.66
CA SER A 229 -19.98 -4.41 1.98
C SER A 229 -20.14 -5.26 0.71
N ILE A 230 -19.29 -6.26 0.59
CA ILE A 230 -19.31 -7.28 -0.47
C ILE A 230 -19.72 -8.64 0.07
N GLY A 231 -20.50 -8.65 1.15
CA GLY A 231 -20.99 -9.86 1.80
C GLY A 231 -20.63 -9.96 3.28
N ASP A 232 -20.90 -11.08 3.88
CA ASP A 232 -20.62 -11.35 5.29
C ASP A 232 -20.26 -12.83 5.53
N LEU A 233 -19.86 -13.16 6.77
CA LEU A 233 -19.46 -14.51 7.17
C LEU A 233 -20.60 -15.55 7.10
N ARG A 234 -21.87 -15.11 7.07
CA ARG A 234 -23.04 -16.00 7.01
C ARG A 234 -23.51 -16.24 5.58
N SER A 235 -23.61 -15.14 4.82
CA SER A 235 -24.16 -15.17 3.44
C SER A 235 -23.08 -15.43 2.39
N GLY A 236 -21.80 -15.32 2.76
CA GLY A 236 -20.67 -15.42 1.84
C GLY A 236 -20.40 -14.12 1.08
N LEU A 237 -19.65 -14.21 -0.01
CA LEU A 237 -19.24 -13.06 -0.82
C LEU A 237 -20.26 -12.73 -1.90
N ASP A 238 -20.53 -11.44 -2.08
CA ASP A 238 -21.37 -10.87 -3.14
C ASP A 238 -20.66 -9.67 -3.79
N ILE A 239 -19.58 -9.96 -4.52
CA ILE A 239 -18.81 -8.94 -5.22
C ILE A 239 -19.52 -8.55 -6.51
N LYS A 240 -20.06 -7.34 -6.57
CA LYS A 240 -20.69 -6.83 -7.79
C LYS A 240 -19.62 -6.48 -8.83
N ASN A 241 -19.81 -6.92 -10.07
CA ASN A 241 -18.93 -6.64 -11.20
C ASN A 241 -17.44 -6.90 -10.90
N PRO A 242 -17.05 -8.10 -10.46
CA PRO A 242 -15.70 -8.39 -9.99
C PRO A 242 -14.63 -8.14 -11.06
N GLN A 243 -14.99 -8.15 -12.35
CA GLN A 243 -14.08 -7.83 -13.44
C GLN A 243 -13.52 -6.40 -13.37
N LEU A 244 -14.25 -5.43 -12.79
CA LEU A 244 -13.78 -4.04 -12.69
C LEU A 244 -12.56 -3.87 -11.77
N TYR A 245 -12.33 -4.82 -10.87
CA TYR A 245 -11.16 -4.82 -10.00
C TYR A 245 -9.90 -5.39 -10.67
N ARG A 246 -10.04 -5.99 -11.87
CA ARG A 246 -8.93 -6.59 -12.61
C ARG A 246 -8.21 -5.57 -13.48
N LEU A 247 -6.90 -5.81 -13.68
CA LEU A 247 -6.06 -4.96 -14.54
C LEU A 247 -6.52 -4.94 -15.99
N ASP A 248 -6.91 -6.09 -16.54
CA ASP A 248 -7.35 -6.24 -17.93
C ASP A 248 -8.63 -5.45 -18.25
N HIS A 249 -9.40 -5.08 -17.23
CA HIS A 249 -10.56 -4.19 -17.32
C HIS A 249 -10.27 -2.73 -16.93
N ALA A 250 -9.00 -2.34 -16.83
CA ALA A 250 -8.58 -0.96 -16.54
C ALA A 250 -7.98 -0.32 -17.81
N PRO A 251 -8.75 0.44 -18.61
CA PRO A 251 -8.35 0.85 -19.96
C PRO A 251 -7.03 1.61 -20.05
N LEU A 252 -6.75 2.48 -19.07
CA LEU A 252 -5.51 3.28 -19.01
C LEU A 252 -4.32 2.46 -18.47
N CYS A 253 -4.58 1.49 -17.57
CA CYS A 253 -3.54 0.80 -16.82
C CYS A 253 -3.05 -0.50 -17.47
N ARG A 254 -3.91 -1.20 -18.22
CA ARG A 254 -3.63 -2.55 -18.76
C ARG A 254 -2.39 -2.66 -19.67
N LYS A 255 -1.95 -1.54 -20.24
CA LYS A 255 -0.76 -1.45 -21.11
C LYS A 255 0.30 -0.53 -20.54
N CYS A 256 0.09 0.03 -19.36
CA CYS A 256 1.03 0.92 -18.69
C CYS A 256 2.22 0.12 -18.17
N ASP A 257 3.42 0.67 -18.29
CA ASP A 257 4.65 0.05 -17.81
C ASP A 257 5.18 0.64 -16.50
N ALA A 258 4.42 1.52 -15.85
CA ALA A 258 4.69 1.96 -14.47
C ALA A 258 4.34 0.84 -13.48
N TYR A 259 5.11 -0.26 -13.50
CA TYR A 259 4.79 -1.51 -12.82
C TYR A 259 4.77 -1.41 -11.30
N GLN A 260 5.42 -0.40 -10.71
CA GLN A 260 5.39 -0.12 -9.28
C GLN A 260 4.06 0.50 -8.81
N CYS A 261 3.27 1.07 -9.73
CA CYS A 261 1.98 1.65 -9.41
C CYS A 261 1.02 0.60 -8.85
N LYS A 262 0.48 0.87 -7.66
CA LYS A 262 -0.47 -0.06 -7.01
C LYS A 262 -1.88 0.00 -7.59
N ARG A 263 -2.19 0.99 -8.45
CA ARG A 263 -3.54 1.17 -8.99
C ARG A 263 -4.60 1.07 -7.89
N CYS A 264 -4.49 1.94 -6.88
CA CYS A 264 -5.33 1.88 -5.69
C CYS A 264 -6.82 2.08 -6.03
N VAL A 265 -7.62 1.03 -5.86
CA VAL A 265 -9.06 1.06 -6.19
C VAL A 265 -9.85 2.05 -5.32
N TRP A 266 -9.42 2.26 -4.07
CA TRP A 266 -10.01 3.27 -3.20
C TRP A 266 -9.71 4.69 -3.69
N LEU A 267 -8.44 4.98 -4.00
CA LEU A 267 -8.04 6.29 -4.51
C LEU A 267 -8.75 6.60 -5.84
N ASN A 268 -8.82 5.63 -6.75
CA ASN A 268 -9.59 5.74 -7.98
C ASN A 268 -11.04 6.10 -7.68
N ARG A 269 -11.70 5.33 -6.80
CA ARG A 269 -13.11 5.57 -6.45
C ARG A 269 -13.31 6.96 -5.81
N LYS A 270 -12.39 7.39 -4.96
CA LYS A 270 -12.42 8.70 -4.31
C LYS A 270 -12.30 9.85 -5.33
N THR A 271 -11.44 9.71 -6.34
CA THR A 271 -11.07 10.82 -7.25
C THR A 271 -11.85 10.84 -8.55
N THR A 272 -12.18 9.67 -9.09
CA THR A 272 -12.84 9.54 -10.41
C THR A 272 -14.23 8.90 -10.34
N TYR A 273 -14.68 8.49 -9.16
CA TYR A 273 -15.91 7.71 -8.94
C TYR A 273 -15.91 6.31 -9.56
N GLU A 274 -14.79 5.87 -10.15
CA GLU A 274 -14.60 4.58 -10.80
C GLU A 274 -13.47 3.79 -10.14
N VAL A 275 -13.64 2.50 -9.91
CA VAL A 275 -12.61 1.67 -9.26
C VAL A 275 -11.44 1.31 -10.18
N ASN A 276 -11.59 1.45 -11.48
CA ASN A 276 -10.61 1.04 -12.49
C ASN A 276 -10.02 2.20 -13.32
N THR A 277 -10.32 3.44 -12.96
CA THR A 277 -9.82 4.64 -13.64
C THR A 277 -9.04 5.50 -12.65
N PRO A 278 -7.72 5.66 -12.80
CA PRO A 278 -6.91 6.50 -11.94
C PRO A 278 -7.13 7.98 -12.24
N SER A 279 -6.80 8.86 -11.27
CA SER A 279 -6.72 10.31 -11.52
C SER A 279 -5.47 10.68 -12.32
N HIS A 280 -5.47 11.91 -12.86
CA HIS A 280 -4.30 12.51 -13.50
C HIS A 280 -3.08 12.51 -12.58
N GLU A 281 -3.23 13.01 -11.36
CA GLU A 281 -2.15 13.16 -10.38
C GLU A 281 -1.50 11.81 -10.04
N GLN A 282 -2.32 10.79 -9.84
CA GLN A 282 -1.83 9.43 -9.59
C GLN A 282 -1.02 8.89 -10.78
N CYS A 283 -1.44 9.17 -12.00
CA CYS A 283 -0.71 8.75 -13.20
C CYS A 283 0.62 9.49 -13.33
N VAL A 284 0.64 10.82 -13.17
CA VAL A 284 1.85 11.63 -13.26
C VAL A 284 2.88 11.20 -12.22
N VAL A 285 2.47 11.06 -10.95
CA VAL A 285 3.35 10.56 -9.87
C VAL A 285 3.94 9.20 -10.23
N ALA A 286 3.13 8.24 -10.65
CA ALA A 286 3.62 6.91 -11.02
C ALA A 286 4.59 6.94 -12.23
N HIS A 287 4.40 7.83 -13.18
CA HIS A 287 5.31 7.97 -14.32
C HIS A 287 6.61 8.72 -13.95
N LEU A 288 6.57 9.67 -13.02
CA LEU A 288 7.79 10.28 -12.46
C LEU A 288 8.65 9.23 -11.74
N GLU A 289 8.05 8.39 -10.90
CA GLU A 289 8.71 7.27 -10.22
C GLU A 289 9.31 6.28 -11.23
N ARG A 290 8.55 5.93 -12.24
CA ARG A 290 8.98 5.02 -13.31
C ARG A 290 10.20 5.58 -14.05
N ASN A 291 10.21 6.89 -14.37
CA ASN A 291 11.32 7.53 -15.05
C ASN A 291 12.55 7.63 -14.14
N ALA A 292 12.37 7.99 -12.87
CA ALA A 292 13.44 7.99 -11.87
C ALA A 292 14.07 6.59 -11.69
N SER A 293 13.24 5.54 -11.70
CA SER A 293 13.70 4.14 -11.65
C SER A 293 14.55 3.77 -12.87
N ARG A 294 14.19 4.27 -14.07
CA ARG A 294 14.96 4.06 -15.30
C ARG A 294 16.37 4.67 -15.18
N GLU A 295 16.44 5.90 -14.73
CA GLU A 295 17.71 6.60 -14.54
C GLU A 295 18.56 5.92 -13.49
N LEU A 296 17.97 5.60 -12.34
CA LEU A 296 18.64 4.88 -11.25
C LEU A 296 19.21 3.53 -11.70
N LEU A 297 18.45 2.73 -12.46
CA LEU A 297 18.93 1.45 -12.97
C LEU A 297 20.16 1.62 -13.87
N ASN A 298 20.14 2.64 -14.74
CA ASN A 298 21.28 2.95 -15.61
C ASN A 298 22.49 3.40 -14.80
N HIS A 299 22.31 4.14 -13.71
CA HIS A 299 23.38 4.57 -12.82
C HIS A 299 23.97 3.41 -12.02
N ILE A 300 23.17 2.58 -11.39
CA ILE A 300 23.63 1.39 -10.63
C ILE A 300 24.48 0.48 -11.55
N ARG A 301 24.05 0.25 -12.79
CA ARG A 301 24.75 -0.58 -13.76
C ARG A 301 26.12 -0.06 -14.18
N LYS A 302 26.45 1.22 -13.93
CA LYS A 302 27.80 1.76 -14.12
C LYS A 302 28.77 1.30 -13.03
N HIS A 303 28.27 0.98 -11.86
CA HIS A 303 29.10 0.60 -10.70
C HIS A 303 29.18 -0.91 -10.49
N CYS A 304 28.15 -1.64 -10.82
CA CYS A 304 28.09 -3.10 -10.58
C CYS A 304 27.21 -3.83 -11.60
N THR A 305 27.38 -5.15 -11.66
CA THR A 305 26.48 -6.02 -12.42
C THR A 305 25.17 -6.18 -11.66
N PHE A 306 24.14 -5.48 -12.11
CA PHE A 306 22.84 -5.50 -11.47
C PHE A 306 21.73 -5.83 -12.46
N LEU A 307 20.93 -6.86 -12.16
CA LEU A 307 19.82 -7.35 -12.98
C LEU A 307 20.19 -7.47 -14.48
N PRO A 308 21.25 -8.20 -14.85
CA PRO A 308 21.79 -8.22 -16.22
C PRO A 308 20.79 -8.77 -17.25
N GLN A 309 19.84 -9.60 -16.82
CA GLN A 309 18.81 -10.20 -17.69
C GLN A 309 17.56 -9.29 -17.83
N ARG A 310 17.50 -8.18 -17.10
CA ARG A 310 16.36 -7.27 -17.15
C ARG A 310 16.48 -6.34 -18.33
N GLU A 311 15.43 -6.25 -19.15
CA GLU A 311 15.36 -5.29 -20.25
C GLU A 311 15.44 -3.84 -19.74
N GLU A 312 15.91 -2.95 -20.60
CA GLU A 312 15.89 -1.51 -20.30
C GLU A 312 14.47 -1.01 -20.18
N ILE A 313 14.26 -0.13 -19.20
CA ILE A 313 13.01 0.61 -19.07
C ILE A 313 13.02 1.67 -20.19
N LYS A 314 12.11 1.56 -21.14
CA LYS A 314 12.03 2.46 -22.31
C LYS A 314 11.77 3.89 -21.88
N GLU A 315 12.28 4.84 -22.64
CA GLU A 315 11.90 6.24 -22.47
C GLU A 315 10.46 6.47 -22.91
N ILE A 316 9.74 7.35 -22.20
CA ILE A 316 8.42 7.84 -22.57
C ILE A 316 8.41 9.36 -22.51
N ASN A 317 7.69 10.00 -23.44
CA ASN A 317 7.62 11.45 -23.59
C ASN A 317 6.37 12.07 -22.93
N TYR A 318 5.53 11.27 -22.33
CA TYR A 318 4.32 11.70 -21.64
C TYR A 318 4.32 11.22 -20.18
N LEU A 319 3.75 12.01 -19.29
CA LEU A 319 3.56 11.63 -17.89
C LEU A 319 2.12 11.17 -17.60
N ASP A 320 1.15 11.68 -18.36
CA ASP A 320 -0.25 11.31 -18.22
C ASP A 320 -0.73 10.56 -19.47
N PRO A 321 -1.33 9.36 -19.32
CA PRO A 321 -1.88 8.62 -20.46
C PRO A 321 -3.02 9.37 -21.18
N PHE A 322 -3.62 10.39 -20.58
CA PHE A 322 -4.59 11.24 -21.25
C PHE A 322 -3.96 12.23 -22.24
N GLU A 323 -2.72 12.64 -22.03
CA GLU A 323 -2.00 13.57 -22.92
C GLU A 323 -1.73 12.95 -24.29
N VAL A 324 -1.45 11.66 -24.35
CA VAL A 324 -1.21 10.92 -25.60
C VAL A 324 -2.40 10.97 -26.56
N ARG A 325 -3.60 11.21 -26.02
CA ARG A 325 -4.85 11.30 -26.82
C ARG A 325 -5.09 12.66 -27.46
N LYS A 326 -4.30 13.68 -27.13
CA LYS A 326 -4.42 15.02 -27.72
C LYS A 326 -3.78 15.13 -29.11
N GLU A 327 -3.06 14.09 -29.54
CA GLU A 327 -2.41 14.01 -30.86
C GLU A 327 -3.21 13.21 -31.89
N TRP A 328 -4.53 13.05 -31.68
CA TRP A 328 -5.41 12.35 -32.61
C TRP A 328 -6.18 13.38 -33.49
#